data_7095ede873cd60f1afe3b9f78ea6fa26
#
_entry.id   7095ede873cd60f1afe3b9f78ea6fa26
#
_cell.length_a   1.000
_cell.length_b   1.000
_cell.length_c   1.000
_cell.angle_alpha   90.00
_cell.angle_beta   90.00
_cell.angle_gamma   90.00
#
_symmetry.space_group_name_H-M   'P 1'
#
loop_
_entity.id
_entity.type
_entity.pdbx_description
1 polymer ?
#
loop_
_entity_poly.entity_id
_entity_poly.type
_entity_poly.pdbx_seq_one_letter_code
_entity_poly.pdbx_strand_id
1 'polypeptide(L)'
;MYKVIENRYIGEDMYLMRVEGKFEGKMGQFYMLRAWDKFPLLSRPISIHDIDENSISFLYKVVGEGTQILSKVKVNETIKLEGPYGNGYKKVKGKVALVGGGIGVAPLYLVAKNIENCDAYLGFRKEAILEEEYKEVCKEVHIATGDKFVTDILDIEKYDYILTCGPTPMMEKLVKMTEGTNTKIMVSLENHMACGVGACLVCTCKTQFGNKKTCKDGPVFWGEDVIFNG
;
A
#
# COMPACT_ATOMS: atom_id res chain seq x y z
N MET A 1 -20.72 6.92 -9.15
CA MET A 1 -20.37 7.91 -8.11
C MET A 1 -20.73 7.30 -6.77
N TYR A 2 -19.82 7.42 -5.78
CA TYR A 2 -19.95 6.84 -4.46
C TYR A 2 -19.82 7.91 -3.40
N LYS A 3 -20.62 7.83 -2.35
CA LYS A 3 -20.69 8.83 -1.29
C LYS A 3 -19.54 8.70 -0.32
N VAL A 4 -18.86 9.80 -0.03
CA VAL A 4 -17.82 9.89 0.99
C VAL A 4 -18.49 10.05 2.36
N ILE A 5 -18.18 9.15 3.29
CA ILE A 5 -18.71 9.18 4.66
C ILE A 5 -17.67 9.61 5.69
N GLU A 6 -16.40 9.61 5.31
CA GLU A 6 -15.29 10.14 6.10
C GLU A 6 -14.18 10.63 5.18
N ASN A 7 -13.53 11.75 5.50
CA ASN A 7 -12.31 12.22 4.87
C ASN A 7 -11.56 13.10 5.87
N ARG A 8 -10.66 12.52 6.63
CA ARG A 8 -9.97 13.20 7.73
C ARG A 8 -8.46 13.18 7.57
N TYR A 9 -7.83 14.25 7.99
CA TYR A 9 -6.38 14.33 8.16
C TYR A 9 -5.94 13.47 9.34
N ILE A 10 -4.86 12.71 9.17
CA ILE A 10 -4.34 11.80 10.21
C ILE A 10 -2.86 12.00 10.56
N GLY A 11 -2.18 12.96 9.94
CA GLY A 11 -0.75 13.25 10.15
C GLY A 11 0.09 13.14 8.88
N GLU A 12 1.27 13.74 8.84
CA GLU A 12 2.26 13.66 7.75
C GLU A 12 1.71 13.88 6.32
N ASP A 13 0.78 14.82 6.15
CA ASP A 13 0.04 15.08 4.91
C ASP A 13 -0.81 13.90 4.42
N MET A 14 -1.18 12.98 5.31
CA MET A 14 -2.01 11.83 4.99
C MET A 14 -3.46 12.03 5.42
N TYR A 15 -4.35 11.49 4.59
CA TYR A 15 -5.80 11.52 4.79
C TYR A 15 -6.36 10.11 4.73
N LEU A 16 -7.29 9.81 5.64
CA LEU A 16 -8.12 8.62 5.58
C LEU A 16 -9.48 8.99 5.01
N MET A 17 -9.82 8.42 3.85
CA MET A 17 -11.13 8.56 3.20
C MET A 17 -11.88 7.24 3.29
N ARG A 18 -13.14 7.31 3.71
CA ARG A 18 -14.06 6.17 3.71
C ARG A 18 -15.25 6.45 2.82
N VAL A 19 -15.60 5.47 1.99
CA VAL A 19 -16.62 5.59 0.96
C VAL A 19 -17.69 4.51 1.16
N GLU A 20 -18.94 4.94 1.18
CA GLU A 20 -20.11 4.08 1.40
C GLU A 20 -20.41 3.23 0.17
N GLY A 21 -20.67 1.95 0.38
CA GLY A 21 -21.08 1.00 -0.66
C GLY A 21 -20.59 -0.42 -0.39
N LYS A 22 -21.02 -1.34 -1.24
CA LYS A 22 -20.47 -2.71 -1.28
C LYS A 22 -19.39 -2.77 -2.33
N PHE A 23 -18.19 -3.16 -1.92
CA PHE A 23 -17.02 -3.20 -2.77
C PHE A 23 -16.37 -4.58 -2.74
N GLU A 24 -15.73 -4.93 -3.84
CA GLU A 24 -14.83 -6.07 -3.90
C GLU A 24 -13.39 -5.60 -3.77
N GLY A 25 -12.52 -6.49 -3.29
CA GLY A 25 -11.09 -6.20 -3.19
C GLY A 25 -10.32 -7.25 -2.41
N LYS A 26 -9.03 -7.32 -2.70
CA LYS A 26 -8.08 -8.20 -2.00
C LYS A 26 -6.92 -7.35 -1.50
N MET A 27 -6.24 -7.85 -0.46
CA MET A 27 -5.05 -7.21 0.11
C MET A 27 -4.00 -6.88 -0.97
N GLY A 28 -3.59 -5.61 -1.04
CA GLY A 28 -2.63 -5.10 -2.01
C GLY A 28 -3.20 -4.68 -3.37
N GLN A 29 -4.52 -4.83 -3.62
CA GLN A 29 -5.17 -4.22 -4.76
C GLN A 29 -5.44 -2.73 -4.55
N PHE A 30 -5.80 -2.03 -5.61
CA PHE A 30 -6.04 -0.59 -5.61
C PHE A 30 -7.27 -0.22 -6.43
N TYR A 31 -7.74 1.02 -6.22
CA TYR A 31 -8.75 1.67 -7.04
C TYR A 31 -8.19 2.95 -7.66
N MET A 32 -8.76 3.34 -8.80
CA MET A 32 -8.53 4.63 -9.44
C MET A 32 -9.58 5.62 -8.92
N LEU A 33 -9.14 6.63 -8.16
CA LEU A 33 -9.99 7.63 -7.52
C LEU A 33 -10.04 8.93 -8.33
N ARG A 34 -11.23 9.54 -8.44
CA ARG A 34 -11.44 10.81 -9.11
C ARG A 34 -12.58 11.60 -8.48
N ALA A 35 -12.30 12.85 -8.10
CA ALA A 35 -13.27 13.79 -7.52
C ALA A 35 -13.39 15.10 -8.34
N TRP A 36 -13.11 15.04 -9.63
CA TRP A 36 -13.13 16.19 -10.55
C TRP A 36 -13.56 15.78 -11.97
N ASP A 37 -14.05 16.72 -12.75
CA ASP A 37 -14.58 16.44 -14.08
C ASP A 37 -13.50 16.41 -15.16
N LYS A 38 -12.76 17.52 -15.36
CA LYS A 38 -11.82 17.66 -16.49
C LYS A 38 -10.36 17.47 -16.07
N PHE A 39 -9.87 18.31 -15.18
CA PHE A 39 -8.45 18.33 -14.80
C PHE A 39 -8.27 18.10 -13.30
N PRO A 40 -7.18 17.42 -12.92
CA PRO A 40 -6.15 16.78 -13.75
C PRO A 40 -6.70 15.60 -14.56
N LEU A 41 -6.10 15.29 -15.74
CA LEU A 41 -6.66 14.30 -16.69
C LEU A 41 -6.79 12.89 -16.09
N LEU A 42 -5.82 12.46 -15.30
CA LEU A 42 -5.74 11.07 -14.80
C LEU A 42 -6.36 10.93 -13.42
N SER A 43 -7.07 9.85 -13.19
CA SER A 43 -7.46 9.38 -11.84
C SER A 43 -6.22 9.00 -11.02
N ARG A 44 -6.36 8.88 -9.71
CA ARG A 44 -5.26 8.53 -8.79
C ARG A 44 -5.38 7.09 -8.36
N PRO A 45 -4.35 6.25 -8.62
CA PRO A 45 -4.29 4.90 -8.08
C PRO A 45 -4.02 4.98 -6.57
N ILE A 46 -4.96 4.51 -5.78
CA ILE A 46 -4.84 4.45 -4.32
C ILE A 46 -5.13 3.04 -3.86
N SER A 47 -4.21 2.47 -3.10
CA SER A 47 -4.34 1.13 -2.53
C SER A 47 -5.52 1.04 -1.58
N ILE A 48 -6.18 -0.11 -1.57
CA ILE A 48 -7.21 -0.40 -0.58
C ILE A 48 -6.53 -0.46 0.79
N HIS A 49 -7.00 0.39 1.71
CA HIS A 49 -6.54 0.39 3.10
C HIS A 49 -7.34 -0.62 3.92
N ASP A 50 -8.66 -0.53 3.83
CA ASP A 50 -9.58 -1.45 4.48
C ASP A 50 -10.86 -1.62 3.65
N ILE A 51 -11.56 -2.72 3.87
CA ILE A 51 -12.84 -3.02 3.23
C ILE A 51 -13.72 -3.78 4.21
N ASP A 52 -14.97 -3.36 4.32
CA ASP A 52 -16.00 -4.03 5.11
C ASP A 52 -17.28 -4.22 4.28
N GLU A 53 -18.34 -4.73 4.91
CA GLU A 53 -19.61 -5.03 4.23
C GLU A 53 -20.29 -3.82 3.59
N ASN A 54 -20.04 -2.61 4.10
CA ASN A 54 -20.75 -1.39 3.76
C ASN A 54 -19.88 -0.24 3.29
N SER A 55 -18.54 -0.43 3.28
CA SER A 55 -17.63 0.62 2.91
C SER A 55 -16.26 0.11 2.45
N ILE A 56 -15.51 1.01 1.77
CA ILE A 56 -14.10 0.86 1.46
C ILE A 56 -13.34 2.08 1.98
N SER A 57 -12.14 1.85 2.49
CA SER A 57 -11.26 2.91 3.01
C SER A 57 -9.97 3.02 2.20
N PHE A 58 -9.54 4.25 2.01
CA PHE A 58 -8.31 4.62 1.32
C PHE A 58 -7.49 5.54 2.20
N LEU A 59 -6.24 5.15 2.46
CA LEU A 59 -5.26 6.03 3.08
C LEU A 59 -4.34 6.56 2.00
N TYR A 60 -4.21 7.88 1.87
CA TYR A 60 -3.41 8.50 0.83
C TYR A 60 -2.65 9.72 1.33
N LYS A 61 -1.50 9.98 0.72
CA LYS A 61 -0.69 11.18 0.98
C LYS A 61 -0.97 12.25 -0.05
N VAL A 62 -1.03 13.50 0.41
CA VAL A 62 -1.16 14.66 -0.48
C VAL A 62 0.21 14.98 -1.08
N VAL A 63 0.39 14.65 -2.36
CA VAL A 63 1.66 14.83 -3.09
C VAL A 63 1.53 15.65 -4.36
N GLY A 64 0.30 15.99 -4.77
CA GLY A 64 0.05 16.77 -5.99
C GLY A 64 -1.41 17.11 -6.16
N GLU A 65 -1.75 17.81 -7.26
CA GLU A 65 -3.06 18.40 -7.51
C GLU A 65 -4.25 17.46 -7.27
N GLY A 66 -4.21 16.23 -7.80
CA GLY A 66 -5.32 15.30 -7.65
C GLY A 66 -5.54 14.85 -6.19
N THR A 67 -4.49 14.60 -5.44
CA THR A 67 -4.60 14.27 -4.02
C THR A 67 -4.96 15.49 -3.17
N GLN A 68 -4.60 16.71 -3.60
CA GLN A 68 -5.09 17.95 -2.98
C GLN A 68 -6.59 18.15 -3.21
N ILE A 69 -7.13 17.79 -4.38
CA ILE A 69 -8.57 17.83 -4.61
C ILE A 69 -9.26 16.79 -3.75
N LEU A 70 -8.73 15.55 -3.71
CA LEU A 70 -9.28 14.48 -2.85
C LEU A 70 -9.33 14.91 -1.38
N SER A 71 -8.30 15.58 -0.85
CA SER A 71 -8.25 16.00 0.55
C SER A 71 -9.30 17.07 0.92
N LYS A 72 -9.87 17.75 -0.07
CA LYS A 72 -10.91 18.77 0.12
C LYS A 72 -12.33 18.24 -0.05
N VAL A 73 -12.49 16.99 -0.47
CA VAL A 73 -13.82 16.35 -0.58
C VAL A 73 -14.45 16.26 0.80
N LYS A 74 -15.69 16.75 0.90
CA LYS A 74 -16.45 16.78 2.15
C LYS A 74 -17.27 15.51 2.31
N VAL A 75 -17.60 15.20 3.56
CA VAL A 75 -18.59 14.18 3.89
C VAL A 75 -19.91 14.49 3.18
N ASN A 76 -20.54 13.46 2.62
CA ASN A 76 -21.73 13.49 1.75
C ASN A 76 -21.48 13.93 0.30
N GLU A 77 -20.30 14.40 -0.07
CA GLU A 77 -19.96 14.55 -1.48
C GLU A 77 -19.67 13.18 -2.12
N THR A 78 -19.57 13.15 -3.44
CA THR A 78 -19.38 11.89 -4.18
C THR A 78 -18.09 11.90 -4.97
N ILE A 79 -17.47 10.72 -5.08
CA ILE A 79 -16.29 10.48 -5.92
C ILE A 79 -16.53 9.33 -6.88
N LYS A 80 -15.75 9.28 -7.95
CA LYS A 80 -15.69 8.15 -8.88
C LYS A 80 -14.62 7.18 -8.42
N LEU A 81 -14.98 5.90 -8.35
CA LEU A 81 -14.09 4.76 -8.08
C LEU A 81 -14.17 3.79 -9.24
N GLU A 82 -13.00 3.37 -9.73
CA GLU A 82 -12.86 2.32 -10.75
C GLU A 82 -11.86 1.28 -10.23
N GLY A 83 -12.26 0.02 -10.19
CA GLY A 83 -11.48 -1.09 -9.66
C GLY A 83 -12.35 -2.25 -9.18
N PRO A 84 -11.80 -3.22 -8.43
CA PRO A 84 -10.39 -3.29 -8.01
C PRO A 84 -9.45 -3.67 -9.16
N TYR A 85 -8.22 -3.18 -9.10
CA TYR A 85 -7.18 -3.46 -10.08
C TYR A 85 -5.96 -4.10 -9.43
N GLY A 86 -5.17 -4.78 -10.25
CA GLY A 86 -3.91 -5.39 -9.88
C GLY A 86 -4.02 -6.74 -9.19
N ASN A 87 -2.86 -7.39 -9.03
CA ASN A 87 -2.65 -8.63 -8.30
C ASN A 87 -2.03 -8.30 -6.94
N GLY A 88 -2.75 -8.59 -5.88
CA GLY A 88 -2.32 -8.28 -4.52
C GLY A 88 -1.42 -9.34 -3.88
N TYR A 89 -1.22 -9.21 -2.57
CA TYR A 89 -0.47 -10.18 -1.78
C TYR A 89 -1.13 -11.56 -1.79
N LYS A 90 -0.29 -12.58 -1.88
CA LYS A 90 -0.75 -13.96 -1.71
C LYS A 90 -0.99 -14.25 -0.24
N LYS A 91 -2.01 -15.03 0.06
CA LYS A 91 -2.23 -15.54 1.41
C LYS A 91 -1.12 -16.55 1.72
N VAL A 92 -0.38 -16.30 2.78
CA VAL A 92 0.74 -17.14 3.23
C VAL A 92 0.46 -17.72 4.62
N LYS A 93 1.15 -18.78 4.98
CA LYS A 93 1.08 -19.41 6.31
C LYS A 93 2.47 -19.40 6.92
N GLY A 94 2.57 -19.12 8.21
CA GLY A 94 3.81 -19.04 8.96
C GLY A 94 3.90 -17.73 9.73
N LYS A 95 5.08 -17.37 10.21
CA LYS A 95 5.36 -16.07 10.83
C LYS A 95 5.59 -15.02 9.77
N VAL A 96 4.86 -13.93 9.85
CA VAL A 96 4.88 -12.87 8.82
C VAL A 96 5.28 -11.54 9.45
N ALA A 97 6.26 -10.85 8.85
CA ALA A 97 6.52 -9.45 9.11
C ALA A 97 5.86 -8.58 8.03
N LEU A 98 5.04 -7.64 8.45
CA LEU A 98 4.52 -6.56 7.59
C LEU A 98 5.43 -5.35 7.75
N VAL A 99 6.12 -4.96 6.68
CA VAL A 99 7.11 -3.86 6.76
C VAL A 99 6.66 -2.70 5.90
N GLY A 100 6.21 -1.62 6.54
CA GLY A 100 5.68 -0.43 5.88
C GLY A 100 6.53 0.81 6.10
N GLY A 101 6.76 1.61 5.05
CA GLY A 101 7.46 2.89 5.14
C GLY A 101 6.60 4.04 4.63
N GLY A 102 6.39 5.08 5.46
CA GLY A 102 5.56 6.23 5.10
C GLY A 102 4.16 5.81 4.67
N ILE A 103 3.69 6.26 3.49
CA ILE A 103 2.37 5.89 2.98
C ILE A 103 2.24 4.39 2.65
N GLY A 104 3.35 3.65 2.52
CA GLY A 104 3.33 2.20 2.30
C GLY A 104 2.68 1.39 3.42
N VAL A 105 2.44 1.99 4.58
CA VAL A 105 1.63 1.37 5.64
C VAL A 105 0.15 1.21 5.21
N ALA A 106 -0.33 2.02 4.27
CA ALA A 106 -1.73 2.03 3.86
C ALA A 106 -2.26 0.65 3.39
N PRO A 107 -1.65 -0.01 2.39
CA PRO A 107 -2.13 -1.31 1.90
C PRO A 107 -1.88 -2.46 2.88
N LEU A 108 -0.95 -2.32 3.83
CA LEU A 108 -0.59 -3.37 4.76
C LEU A 108 -1.62 -3.58 5.88
N TYR A 109 -2.48 -2.60 6.14
CA TYR A 109 -3.54 -2.76 7.14
C TYR A 109 -4.55 -3.85 6.73
N LEU A 110 -5.02 -3.83 5.46
CA LEU A 110 -5.88 -4.90 4.95
C LEU A 110 -5.16 -6.26 4.94
N VAL A 111 -3.83 -6.26 4.75
CA VAL A 111 -3.02 -7.48 4.86
C VAL A 111 -3.03 -8.00 6.30
N ALA A 112 -2.79 -7.14 7.28
CA ALA A 112 -2.82 -7.47 8.71
C ALA A 112 -4.15 -8.11 9.13
N LYS A 113 -5.27 -7.57 8.66
CA LYS A 113 -6.61 -8.14 8.92
C LYS A 113 -6.85 -9.53 8.32
N ASN A 114 -6.09 -9.92 7.30
CA ASN A 114 -6.31 -11.16 6.54
C ASN A 114 -5.23 -12.22 6.72
N ILE A 115 -4.16 -11.90 7.44
CA ILE A 115 -3.05 -12.83 7.73
C ILE A 115 -2.98 -13.08 9.22
N GLU A 116 -3.15 -14.34 9.61
CA GLU A 116 -2.93 -14.78 10.99
C GLU A 116 -1.43 -14.71 11.32
N ASN A 117 -1.11 -14.36 12.58
CA ASN A 117 0.25 -14.42 13.12
C ASN A 117 1.25 -13.47 12.40
N CYS A 118 0.91 -12.20 12.30
CA CYS A 118 1.80 -11.19 11.76
C CYS A 118 2.23 -10.17 12.82
N ASP A 119 3.45 -9.65 12.65
CA ASP A 119 4.00 -8.50 13.36
C ASP A 119 4.15 -7.35 12.37
N ALA A 120 3.93 -6.11 12.83
CA ALA A 120 4.07 -4.92 11.99
C ALA A 120 5.33 -4.12 12.34
N TYR A 121 6.07 -3.72 11.32
CA TYR A 121 7.22 -2.83 11.40
C TYR A 121 6.90 -1.58 10.58
N LEU A 122 6.59 -0.46 11.24
CA LEU A 122 6.08 0.74 10.60
C LEU A 122 7.09 1.89 10.75
N GLY A 123 7.54 2.43 9.62
CA GLY A 123 8.50 3.52 9.56
C GLY A 123 7.88 4.83 9.13
N PHE A 124 8.15 5.90 9.90
CA PHE A 124 7.66 7.24 9.62
C PHE A 124 8.79 8.27 9.75
N ARG A 125 8.62 9.40 9.07
CA ARG A 125 9.64 10.46 9.12
C ARG A 125 9.57 11.26 10.41
N LYS A 126 8.39 11.58 10.89
CA LYS A 126 8.18 12.46 12.06
C LYS A 126 7.43 11.76 13.18
N GLU A 127 6.18 11.38 12.93
CA GLU A 127 5.27 10.82 13.92
C GLU A 127 4.64 9.52 13.42
N ALA A 128 4.39 8.59 14.33
CA ALA A 128 3.69 7.36 14.01
C ALA A 128 2.20 7.65 13.81
N ILE A 129 1.63 7.04 12.78
CA ILE A 129 0.19 7.05 12.53
C ILE A 129 -0.32 5.61 12.51
N LEU A 130 -1.59 5.40 12.85
CA LEU A 130 -2.27 4.09 12.84
C LEU A 130 -1.63 3.03 13.79
N GLU A 131 -0.83 3.45 14.78
CA GLU A 131 -0.20 2.50 15.70
C GLU A 131 -1.25 1.68 16.47
N GLU A 132 -2.29 2.35 16.99
CA GLU A 132 -3.35 1.68 17.75
C GLU A 132 -4.18 0.76 16.85
N GLU A 133 -4.52 1.19 15.64
CA GLU A 133 -5.24 0.36 14.68
C GLU A 133 -4.44 -0.91 14.33
N TYR A 134 -3.12 -0.80 14.16
CA TYR A 134 -2.27 -1.97 13.91
C TYR A 134 -2.15 -2.89 15.13
N LYS A 135 -2.16 -2.36 16.36
CA LYS A 135 -2.17 -3.18 17.60
C LYS A 135 -3.42 -4.05 17.73
N GLU A 136 -4.53 -3.65 17.13
CA GLU A 136 -5.77 -4.44 17.12
C GLU A 136 -5.70 -5.69 16.23
N VAL A 137 -4.83 -5.67 15.20
CA VAL A 137 -4.79 -6.71 14.14
C VAL A 137 -3.46 -7.45 14.04
N CYS A 138 -2.40 -6.96 14.67
CA CYS A 138 -1.08 -7.59 14.73
C CYS A 138 -0.74 -8.07 16.13
N LYS A 139 0.18 -9.03 16.24
CA LYS A 139 0.67 -9.50 17.55
C LYS A 139 1.60 -8.50 18.20
N GLU A 140 2.55 -8.00 17.44
CA GLU A 140 3.50 -6.98 17.86
C GLU A 140 3.54 -5.86 16.82
N VAL A 141 3.72 -4.62 17.31
CA VAL A 141 3.87 -3.43 16.46
C VAL A 141 5.16 -2.72 16.85
N HIS A 142 6.07 -2.62 15.90
CA HIS A 142 7.36 -1.97 16.05
C HIS A 142 7.37 -0.68 15.23
N ILE A 143 7.67 0.43 15.88
CA ILE A 143 7.69 1.75 15.25
C ILE A 143 9.13 2.24 15.12
N ALA A 144 9.48 2.76 13.94
CA ALA A 144 10.72 3.48 13.70
C ALA A 144 10.40 4.89 13.21
N THR A 145 10.97 5.91 13.88
CA THR A 145 10.77 7.33 13.52
C THR A 145 12.10 8.08 13.51
N GLY A 146 12.15 9.20 12.79
CA GLY A 146 13.32 10.06 12.68
C GLY A 146 14.46 9.38 11.94
N ASP A 147 15.61 9.22 12.61
CA ASP A 147 16.83 8.65 12.04
C ASP A 147 16.90 7.11 12.11
N LYS A 148 15.90 6.47 12.72
CA LYS A 148 15.81 5.00 12.79
C LYS A 148 15.02 4.47 11.61
N PHE A 149 15.52 3.40 10.99
CA PHE A 149 14.84 2.72 9.90
C PHE A 149 14.24 1.38 10.38
N VAL A 150 13.11 1.00 9.84
CA VAL A 150 12.49 -0.31 10.14
C VAL A 150 13.43 -1.47 9.83
N THR A 151 14.29 -1.31 8.84
CA THR A 151 15.31 -2.29 8.46
C THR A 151 16.40 -2.49 9.53
N ASP A 152 16.55 -1.58 10.47
CA ASP A 152 17.58 -1.65 11.52
C ASP A 152 17.08 -2.38 12.77
N ILE A 153 15.75 -2.50 12.91
CA ILE A 153 15.10 -3.18 14.05
C ILE A 153 14.48 -4.51 13.68
N LEU A 154 14.43 -4.85 12.39
CA LEU A 154 13.85 -6.09 11.87
C LEU A 154 14.88 -7.22 11.91
N ASP A 155 14.56 -8.28 12.61
CA ASP A 155 15.30 -9.55 12.57
C ASP A 155 14.60 -10.48 11.55
N ILE A 156 15.16 -10.56 10.35
CA ILE A 156 14.58 -11.28 9.21
C ILE A 156 14.43 -12.78 9.49
N GLU A 157 15.40 -13.38 10.17
CA GLU A 157 15.42 -14.84 10.39
C GLU A 157 14.28 -15.34 11.31
N LYS A 158 13.59 -14.41 11.99
CA LYS A 158 12.41 -14.74 12.79
C LYS A 158 11.17 -15.03 11.96
N TYR A 159 11.15 -14.70 10.66
CA TYR A 159 9.97 -14.71 9.81
C TYR A 159 10.12 -15.64 8.62
N ASP A 160 9.03 -16.33 8.29
CA ASP A 160 8.93 -17.14 7.08
C ASP A 160 8.66 -16.24 5.86
N TYR A 161 7.96 -15.11 6.08
CA TYR A 161 7.59 -14.17 5.04
C TYR A 161 7.73 -12.72 5.50
N ILE A 162 8.17 -11.87 4.58
CA ILE A 162 8.09 -10.42 4.69
C ILE A 162 7.17 -9.91 3.59
N LEU A 163 6.15 -9.12 3.97
CA LEU A 163 5.26 -8.44 3.05
C LEU A 163 5.51 -6.94 3.22
N THR A 164 5.96 -6.27 2.16
CA THR A 164 6.42 -4.89 2.29
C THR A 164 5.85 -3.96 1.24
N CYS A 165 5.65 -2.71 1.65
CA CYS A 165 5.30 -1.58 0.80
C CYS A 165 5.94 -0.30 1.34
N GLY A 166 6.46 0.56 0.46
CA GLY A 166 7.05 1.84 0.84
C GLY A 166 8.16 2.29 -0.10
N PRO A 167 9.08 3.12 0.36
CA PRO A 167 10.15 3.65 -0.47
C PRO A 167 11.01 2.57 -1.12
N THR A 168 11.33 2.74 -2.40
CA THR A 168 12.15 1.80 -3.18
C THR A 168 13.45 1.41 -2.47
N PRO A 169 14.25 2.34 -1.88
CA PRO A 169 15.47 1.96 -1.16
C PRO A 169 15.23 1.05 0.04
N MET A 170 14.10 1.20 0.74
CA MET A 170 13.71 0.33 1.85
C MET A 170 13.43 -1.08 1.34
N MET A 171 12.61 -1.21 0.29
CA MET A 171 12.25 -2.51 -0.29
C MET A 171 13.48 -3.21 -0.86
N GLU A 172 14.35 -2.50 -1.58
CA GLU A 172 15.60 -3.03 -2.11
C GLU A 172 16.52 -3.56 -0.99
N LYS A 173 16.69 -2.79 0.10
CA LYS A 173 17.48 -3.23 1.27
C LYS A 173 16.88 -4.49 1.87
N LEU A 174 15.55 -4.57 2.04
CA LEU A 174 14.88 -5.76 2.57
C LEU A 174 15.09 -6.98 1.68
N VAL A 175 14.97 -6.83 0.35
CA VAL A 175 15.23 -7.94 -0.59
C VAL A 175 16.67 -8.43 -0.45
N LYS A 176 17.65 -7.53 -0.43
CA LYS A 176 19.07 -7.90 -0.21
C LYS A 176 19.30 -8.61 1.12
N MET A 177 18.62 -8.17 2.18
CA MET A 177 18.73 -8.83 3.49
C MET A 177 18.17 -10.27 3.49
N THR A 178 17.17 -10.58 2.65
CA THR A 178 16.63 -11.95 2.54
C THR A 178 17.49 -12.90 1.69
N GLU A 179 18.48 -12.39 0.96
CA GLU A 179 19.38 -13.23 0.15
C GLU A 179 20.15 -14.22 1.03
N GLY A 180 20.12 -15.50 0.66
CA GLY A 180 20.80 -16.57 1.40
C GLY A 180 20.07 -17.03 2.66
N THR A 181 18.89 -16.46 3.00
CA THR A 181 18.04 -16.90 4.10
C THR A 181 16.89 -17.78 3.60
N ASN A 182 16.10 -18.35 4.52
CA ASN A 182 14.88 -19.08 4.18
C ASN A 182 13.65 -18.15 4.07
N THR A 183 13.77 -16.89 4.43
CA THR A 183 12.68 -15.90 4.46
C THR A 183 12.32 -15.47 3.05
N LYS A 184 11.05 -15.56 2.69
CA LYS A 184 10.54 -15.10 1.40
C LYS A 184 9.96 -13.69 1.51
N ILE A 185 10.15 -12.88 0.48
CA ILE A 185 9.68 -11.50 0.49
C ILE A 185 8.77 -11.19 -0.70
N MET A 186 7.64 -10.53 -0.44
CA MET A 186 6.79 -9.90 -1.45
C MET A 186 6.85 -8.38 -1.29
N VAL A 187 7.06 -7.68 -2.40
CA VAL A 187 7.15 -6.21 -2.47
C VAL A 187 5.99 -5.63 -3.26
N SER A 188 5.38 -4.57 -2.78
CA SER A 188 4.35 -3.81 -3.49
C SER A 188 4.96 -2.56 -4.10
N LEU A 189 5.04 -2.52 -5.43
CA LEU A 189 5.64 -1.41 -6.17
C LEU A 189 4.67 -0.25 -6.37
N GLU A 190 5.15 0.97 -6.18
CA GLU A 190 4.40 2.22 -6.37
C GLU A 190 4.91 2.95 -7.63
N ASN A 191 4.52 2.49 -8.80
CA ASN A 191 4.87 3.15 -10.05
C ASN A 191 3.79 4.13 -10.47
N HIS A 192 4.18 5.19 -11.19
CA HIS A 192 3.21 6.07 -11.83
C HIS A 192 2.27 5.30 -12.74
N MET A 193 0.98 5.57 -12.66
CA MET A 193 -0.04 4.91 -13.47
C MET A 193 -0.89 5.92 -14.22
N ALA A 194 -1.33 5.55 -15.42
CA ALA A 194 -2.29 6.32 -16.19
C ALA A 194 -3.58 5.54 -16.39
N CYS A 195 -3.58 4.40 -17.09
CA CYS A 195 -4.80 3.67 -17.43
C CYS A 195 -5.30 2.70 -16.36
N GLY A 196 -4.47 2.21 -15.46
CA GLY A 196 -4.81 1.22 -14.44
C GLY A 196 -5.05 -0.22 -14.95
N VAL A 197 -5.14 -0.43 -16.26
CA VAL A 197 -5.57 -1.70 -16.89
C VAL A 197 -4.49 -2.38 -17.76
N GLY A 198 -3.26 -1.87 -17.72
CA GLY A 198 -2.12 -2.48 -18.46
C GLY A 198 -2.02 -2.11 -19.93
N ALA A 199 -2.76 -1.11 -20.44
CA ALA A 199 -2.77 -0.75 -21.85
C ALA A 199 -1.70 0.28 -22.23
N CYS A 200 -1.41 1.28 -21.37
CA CYS A 200 -0.58 2.44 -21.71
C CYS A 200 0.92 2.26 -21.44
N LEU A 201 1.35 1.20 -20.76
CA LEU A 201 2.74 0.85 -20.41
C LEU A 201 3.47 1.85 -19.48
N VAL A 202 2.80 2.90 -18.98
CA VAL A 202 3.39 3.91 -18.10
C VAL A 202 3.96 3.31 -16.82
N CYS A 203 3.27 2.31 -16.24
CA CYS A 203 3.66 1.66 -14.99
C CYS A 203 4.58 0.46 -15.18
N THR A 204 5.37 0.43 -16.26
CA THR A 204 6.30 -0.68 -16.53
C THR A 204 7.40 -0.74 -15.47
N CYS A 205 7.62 -1.93 -14.91
CA CYS A 205 8.74 -2.26 -14.04
C CYS A 205 9.58 -3.39 -14.68
N LYS A 206 10.85 -3.45 -14.31
CA LYS A 206 11.77 -4.51 -14.76
C LYS A 206 11.72 -5.68 -13.78
N THR A 207 11.65 -6.87 -14.32
CA THR A 207 11.78 -8.12 -13.57
C THR A 207 12.75 -9.08 -14.25
N GLN A 208 13.18 -10.12 -13.56
CA GLN A 208 14.01 -11.18 -14.14
C GLN A 208 13.32 -11.89 -15.32
N PHE A 209 11.99 -11.81 -15.40
CA PHE A 209 11.18 -12.38 -16.49
C PHE A 209 10.76 -11.33 -17.54
N GLY A 210 11.53 -10.24 -17.65
CA GLY A 210 11.24 -9.14 -18.57
C GLY A 210 10.35 -8.05 -17.95
N ASN A 211 9.87 -7.16 -18.80
CA ASN A 211 9.06 -6.02 -18.39
C ASN A 211 7.65 -6.46 -17.98
N LYS A 212 7.20 -6.01 -16.81
CA LYS A 212 5.86 -6.21 -16.26
C LYS A 212 5.16 -4.87 -16.06
N LYS A 213 3.84 -4.90 -15.96
CA LYS A 213 3.00 -3.71 -15.71
C LYS A 213 2.50 -3.76 -14.29
N THR A 214 2.93 -2.83 -13.46
CA THR A 214 2.55 -2.77 -12.05
C THR A 214 1.03 -2.78 -11.86
N CYS A 215 0.27 -2.10 -12.72
CA CYS A 215 -1.19 -2.05 -12.60
C CYS A 215 -1.93 -3.35 -12.98
N LYS A 216 -1.30 -4.27 -13.74
CA LYS A 216 -1.94 -5.50 -14.23
C LYS A 216 -1.26 -6.76 -13.72
N ASP A 217 0.08 -6.80 -13.81
CA ASP A 217 0.88 -7.97 -13.43
C ASP A 217 1.23 -7.93 -11.92
N GLY A 218 1.33 -6.70 -11.31
CA GLY A 218 1.47 -6.40 -9.89
C GLY A 218 0.20 -5.74 -9.33
N PRO A 219 0.30 -4.85 -8.32
CA PRO A 219 1.53 -4.19 -7.83
C PRO A 219 2.45 -5.07 -6.99
N VAL A 220 1.99 -6.23 -6.52
CA VAL A 220 2.76 -7.10 -5.65
C VAL A 220 3.51 -8.14 -6.47
N PHE A 221 4.82 -8.24 -6.22
CA PHE A 221 5.74 -9.18 -6.85
C PHE A 221 6.56 -9.91 -5.78
N TRP A 222 7.13 -11.07 -6.12
CA TRP A 222 8.21 -11.64 -5.31
C TRP A 222 9.43 -10.73 -5.39
N GLY A 223 10.07 -10.47 -4.25
CA GLY A 223 11.21 -9.56 -4.18
C GLY A 223 12.38 -9.98 -5.08
N GLU A 224 12.64 -11.29 -5.15
CA GLU A 224 13.65 -11.90 -6.01
C GLU A 224 13.41 -11.70 -7.51
N ASP A 225 12.15 -11.46 -7.91
CA ASP A 225 11.80 -11.24 -9.31
C ASP A 225 12.04 -9.79 -9.75
N VAL A 226 12.06 -8.84 -8.83
CA VAL A 226 12.13 -7.40 -9.13
C VAL A 226 13.57 -6.94 -9.33
N ILE A 227 13.82 -6.23 -10.43
CA ILE A 227 15.07 -5.54 -10.68
C ILE A 227 14.90 -4.08 -10.24
N PHE A 228 15.43 -3.75 -9.08
CA PHE A 228 15.50 -2.38 -8.62
C PHE A 228 16.56 -1.63 -9.44
N ASN A 229 16.14 -0.59 -10.16
CA ASN A 229 17.09 0.30 -10.83
C ASN A 229 17.53 1.34 -9.80
N GLY A 230 18.80 1.34 -9.45
CA GLY A 230 19.40 2.37 -8.63
C GLY A 230 19.41 3.73 -9.35
#